data_3299a61624002a0db83b832da798ddf3
#
_entry.id   3299a61624002a0db83b832da798ddf3
#
_cell.length_a   1.000
_cell.length_b   1.000
_cell.length_c   1.000
_cell.angle_alpha   90.00
_cell.angle_beta   90.00
_cell.angle_gamma   90.00
#
_symmetry.space_group_name_H-M   'P 1'
#
loop_
_entity.id
_entity.type
_entity.pdbx_description
1 polymer ?
#
loop_
_entity_poly.entity_id
_entity_poly.type
_entity_poly.pdbx_seq_one_letter_code
_entity_poly.pdbx_strand_id
1 'polypeptide(L)'
;LGKDFKEFEEARKQIKKAVLAPYEIFNAAYEEKIASKFKQADTTLKTAIDEVETRLKSEKEEQVKEYFNEWIKAKNLDFLTFEKANIKVGLSETIKSLKEQVDNFIDSVDKDIDTILLQKHDKRILARYKKTLDLRGSISSVLEEIEMEESMSAKEEKPAHELKIEPQQVKSEVIEEEYLTVTFTVTARKQDLILLRSFMQE
;
A
#
# COMPACT_ATOMS: atom_id res chain seq x y z
N LEU A 1 36.93 4.46 -65.34
CA LEU A 1 36.74 3.71 -64.06
C LEU A 1 35.49 4.18 -63.28
N GLY A 2 35.22 5.48 -63.11
CA GLY A 2 34.06 5.94 -62.35
C GLY A 2 32.71 5.85 -63.07
N LYS A 3 32.72 5.91 -64.39
CA LYS A 3 31.55 5.76 -65.26
C LYS A 3 31.13 4.28 -65.32
N ASP A 4 32.10 3.45 -65.62
CA ASP A 4 31.89 1.99 -65.75
C ASP A 4 31.35 1.38 -64.44
N PHE A 5 31.89 1.84 -63.30
CA PHE A 5 31.37 1.39 -61.98
C PHE A 5 29.92 1.78 -61.77
N LYS A 6 29.51 2.98 -62.15
CA LYS A 6 28.09 3.40 -62.05
C LYS A 6 27.19 2.53 -62.93
N GLU A 7 27.61 2.22 -64.13
CA GLU A 7 26.87 1.37 -65.07
C GLU A 7 26.70 -0.09 -64.50
N PHE A 8 27.75 -0.62 -63.91
CA PHE A 8 27.67 -1.94 -63.25
C PHE A 8 26.74 -1.94 -62.03
N GLU A 9 26.81 -0.86 -61.23
CA GLU A 9 25.92 -0.74 -60.07
C GLU A 9 24.43 -0.57 -60.47
N GLU A 10 24.14 0.18 -61.54
CA GLU A 10 22.79 0.29 -62.06
C GLU A 10 22.30 -1.05 -62.65
N ALA A 11 23.14 -1.74 -63.40
CA ALA A 11 22.83 -3.08 -63.89
C ALA A 11 22.55 -4.09 -62.75
N ARG A 12 23.39 -4.04 -61.70
CA ARG A 12 23.17 -4.89 -60.50
C ARG A 12 21.84 -4.57 -59.83
N LYS A 13 21.44 -3.31 -59.66
CA LYS A 13 20.16 -2.90 -59.08
C LYS A 13 18.99 -3.36 -59.96
N GLN A 14 19.09 -3.23 -61.26
CA GLN A 14 18.07 -3.69 -62.18
C GLN A 14 17.86 -5.20 -62.12
N ILE A 15 18.94 -5.99 -62.12
CA ILE A 15 18.89 -7.44 -61.97
C ILE A 15 18.24 -7.82 -60.63
N LYS A 16 18.67 -7.20 -59.53
CA LYS A 16 18.07 -7.42 -58.20
C LYS A 16 16.59 -7.15 -58.23
N LYS A 17 16.12 -6.03 -58.79
CA LYS A 17 14.73 -5.66 -58.90
C LYS A 17 13.93 -6.71 -59.74
N ALA A 18 14.48 -7.13 -60.88
CA ALA A 18 13.86 -8.11 -61.72
C ALA A 18 13.71 -9.50 -61.05
N VAL A 19 14.74 -9.90 -60.29
CA VAL A 19 14.73 -11.16 -59.56
C VAL A 19 13.73 -11.13 -58.39
N LEU A 20 13.61 -9.98 -57.72
CA LEU A 20 12.70 -9.82 -56.55
C LEU A 20 11.24 -9.53 -56.94
N ALA A 21 10.98 -9.00 -58.14
CA ALA A 21 9.63 -8.61 -58.54
C ALA A 21 8.58 -9.74 -58.44
N PRO A 22 8.84 -11.01 -58.82
CA PRO A 22 7.89 -12.09 -58.61
C PRO A 22 7.59 -12.36 -57.14
N TYR A 23 8.62 -12.25 -56.29
CA TYR A 23 8.44 -12.41 -54.83
C TYR A 23 7.63 -11.28 -54.24
N GLU A 24 7.86 -10.05 -54.64
CA GLU A 24 7.08 -8.88 -54.17
C GLU A 24 5.61 -8.99 -54.53
N ILE A 25 5.28 -9.46 -55.72
CA ILE A 25 3.90 -9.75 -56.16
C ILE A 25 3.28 -10.85 -55.30
N PHE A 26 3.99 -11.94 -55.06
CA PHE A 26 3.52 -13.01 -54.21
C PHE A 26 3.33 -12.53 -52.76
N ASN A 27 4.31 -11.81 -52.23
CA ASN A 27 4.24 -11.29 -50.86
C ASN A 27 3.06 -10.32 -50.65
N ALA A 28 2.82 -9.44 -51.62
CA ALA A 28 1.66 -8.56 -51.59
C ALA A 28 0.33 -9.35 -51.55
N ALA A 29 0.21 -10.36 -52.40
CA ALA A 29 -0.97 -11.24 -52.43
C ALA A 29 -1.12 -12.06 -51.13
N TYR A 30 0.01 -12.54 -50.57
CA TYR A 30 0.04 -13.24 -49.28
C TYR A 30 -0.42 -12.33 -48.12
N GLU A 31 0.15 -11.11 -48.02
CA GLU A 31 -0.23 -10.16 -47.00
C GLU A 31 -1.71 -9.77 -47.10
N GLU A 32 -2.22 -9.48 -48.29
CA GLU A 32 -3.61 -9.10 -48.51
C GLU A 32 -4.58 -10.26 -48.23
N LYS A 33 -4.32 -11.44 -48.78
CA LYS A 33 -5.30 -12.52 -48.80
C LYS A 33 -5.19 -13.49 -47.62
N ILE A 34 -4.02 -13.55 -46.97
CA ILE A 34 -3.75 -14.54 -45.93
C ILE A 34 -3.38 -13.82 -44.62
N ALA A 35 -2.24 -13.14 -44.56
CA ALA A 35 -1.69 -12.62 -43.32
C ALA A 35 -2.64 -11.59 -42.64
N SER A 36 -3.23 -10.68 -43.44
CA SER A 36 -4.19 -9.69 -42.93
C SER A 36 -5.43 -10.34 -42.33
N LYS A 37 -5.96 -11.40 -42.96
CA LYS A 37 -7.16 -12.11 -42.48
C LYS A 37 -6.89 -12.86 -41.18
N PHE A 38 -5.73 -13.56 -41.10
CA PHE A 38 -5.33 -14.21 -39.85
C PHE A 38 -5.12 -13.23 -38.71
N LYS A 39 -4.46 -12.11 -39.00
CA LYS A 39 -4.25 -11.04 -38.02
C LYS A 39 -5.57 -10.41 -37.53
N GLN A 40 -6.52 -10.19 -38.45
CA GLN A 40 -7.85 -9.71 -38.12
C GLN A 40 -8.62 -10.73 -37.28
N ALA A 41 -8.61 -12.00 -37.62
CA ALA A 41 -9.26 -13.06 -36.87
C ALA A 41 -8.65 -13.20 -35.47
N ASP A 42 -7.32 -13.16 -35.31
CA ASP A 42 -6.62 -13.22 -34.04
C ASP A 42 -7.02 -12.02 -33.16
N THR A 43 -7.03 -10.79 -33.72
CA THR A 43 -7.46 -9.59 -33.00
C THR A 43 -8.90 -9.70 -32.54
N THR A 44 -9.82 -10.11 -33.43
CA THR A 44 -11.24 -10.26 -33.09
C THR A 44 -11.45 -11.29 -31.98
N LEU A 45 -10.74 -12.41 -32.05
CA LEU A 45 -10.82 -13.46 -31.03
C LEU A 45 -10.31 -12.97 -29.67
N LYS A 46 -9.16 -12.29 -29.65
CA LYS A 46 -8.61 -11.70 -28.41
C LYS A 46 -9.58 -10.69 -27.78
N THR A 47 -10.13 -9.80 -28.60
CA THR A 47 -11.12 -8.82 -28.10
C THR A 47 -12.35 -9.53 -27.51
N ALA A 48 -12.87 -10.55 -28.18
CA ALA A 48 -14.01 -11.30 -27.68
C ALA A 48 -13.71 -12.04 -26.35
N ILE A 49 -12.51 -12.59 -26.21
CA ILE A 49 -12.05 -13.22 -24.96
C ILE A 49 -11.97 -12.17 -23.86
N ASP A 50 -11.30 -11.04 -24.11
CA ASP A 50 -11.14 -9.96 -23.12
C ASP A 50 -12.50 -9.40 -22.67
N GLU A 51 -13.45 -9.25 -23.57
CA GLU A 51 -14.83 -8.81 -23.25
C GLU A 51 -15.54 -9.82 -22.32
N VAL A 52 -15.45 -11.12 -22.63
CA VAL A 52 -16.06 -12.17 -21.78
C VAL A 52 -15.39 -12.20 -20.39
N GLU A 53 -14.07 -12.14 -20.34
CA GLU A 53 -13.31 -12.13 -19.08
C GLU A 53 -13.66 -10.92 -18.22
N THR A 54 -13.74 -9.73 -18.83
CA THR A 54 -14.10 -8.49 -18.15
C THR A 54 -15.53 -8.58 -17.59
N ARG A 55 -16.47 -9.08 -18.39
CA ARG A 55 -17.85 -9.28 -17.94
C ARG A 55 -17.92 -10.25 -16.76
N LEU A 56 -17.26 -11.39 -16.84
CA LEU A 56 -17.26 -12.38 -15.74
C LEU A 56 -16.64 -11.84 -14.46
N LYS A 57 -15.58 -11.02 -14.55
CA LYS A 57 -15.00 -10.34 -13.40
C LYS A 57 -15.98 -9.33 -12.79
N SER A 58 -16.62 -8.52 -13.63
CA SER A 58 -17.59 -7.52 -13.19
C SER A 58 -18.79 -8.16 -12.50
N GLU A 59 -19.36 -9.22 -13.07
CA GLU A 59 -20.48 -9.95 -12.47
C GLU A 59 -20.11 -10.56 -11.09
N LYS A 60 -18.90 -11.13 -10.97
CA LYS A 60 -18.42 -11.63 -9.67
C LYS A 60 -18.22 -10.49 -8.67
N GLU A 61 -17.61 -9.39 -9.10
CA GLU A 61 -17.36 -8.24 -8.25
C GLU A 61 -18.67 -7.64 -7.71
N GLU A 62 -19.69 -7.53 -8.55
CA GLU A 62 -21.01 -7.04 -8.17
C GLU A 62 -21.66 -7.92 -7.09
N GLN A 63 -21.64 -9.25 -7.27
CA GLN A 63 -22.15 -10.19 -6.29
C GLN A 63 -21.40 -10.13 -4.94
N VAL A 64 -20.10 -9.93 -4.97
CA VAL A 64 -19.30 -9.80 -3.74
C VAL A 64 -19.52 -8.45 -3.07
N LYS A 65 -19.69 -7.38 -3.85
CA LYS A 65 -20.05 -6.04 -3.33
C LYS A 65 -21.44 -6.03 -2.69
N GLU A 66 -22.42 -6.71 -3.29
CA GLU A 66 -23.75 -6.85 -2.69
C GLU A 66 -23.65 -7.57 -1.33
N TYR A 67 -22.95 -8.69 -1.28
CA TYR A 67 -22.73 -9.44 -0.03
C TYR A 67 -22.01 -8.61 1.03
N PHE A 68 -20.97 -7.86 0.64
CA PHE A 68 -20.27 -6.93 1.53
C PHE A 68 -21.21 -5.85 2.08
N ASN A 69 -22.04 -5.26 1.22
CA ASN A 69 -23.00 -4.23 1.63
C ASN A 69 -24.10 -4.75 2.57
N GLU A 70 -24.50 -6.01 2.43
CA GLU A 70 -25.43 -6.67 3.38
C GLU A 70 -24.81 -6.76 4.78
N TRP A 71 -23.56 -7.17 4.87
CA TRP A 71 -22.80 -7.21 6.14
C TRP A 71 -22.63 -5.83 6.77
N ILE A 72 -22.24 -4.84 5.97
CA ILE A 72 -22.09 -3.44 6.43
C ILE A 72 -23.39 -2.95 7.09
N LYS A 73 -24.52 -3.17 6.43
CA LYS A 73 -25.83 -2.78 6.97
C LYS A 73 -26.20 -3.57 8.24
N ALA A 74 -25.97 -4.88 8.25
CA ALA A 74 -26.28 -5.72 9.38
C ALA A 74 -25.50 -5.36 10.66
N LYS A 75 -24.24 -4.93 10.50
CA LYS A 75 -23.33 -4.60 11.61
C LYS A 75 -23.18 -3.09 11.87
N ASN A 76 -23.88 -2.23 11.12
CA ASN A 76 -23.78 -0.75 11.19
C ASN A 76 -22.35 -0.23 11.05
N LEU A 77 -21.60 -0.79 10.07
CA LEU A 77 -20.21 -0.43 9.79
C LEU A 77 -20.11 0.56 8.62
N ASP A 78 -20.91 1.62 8.61
CA ASP A 78 -21.07 2.59 7.50
C ASP A 78 -19.77 3.29 7.05
N PHE A 79 -18.71 3.23 7.85
CA PHE A 79 -17.40 3.80 7.53
C PHE A 79 -16.55 2.91 6.63
N LEU A 80 -16.95 1.65 6.41
CA LEU A 80 -16.28 0.70 5.54
C LEU A 80 -16.77 0.85 4.10
N THR A 81 -15.84 0.72 3.16
CA THR A 81 -16.13 0.62 1.72
C THR A 81 -15.47 -0.62 1.15
N PHE A 82 -16.00 -1.14 0.05
CA PHE A 82 -15.45 -2.33 -0.59
C PHE A 82 -13.98 -2.15 -1.00
N GLU A 83 -13.60 -0.93 -1.41
CA GLU A 83 -12.23 -0.58 -1.76
C GLU A 83 -11.27 -0.71 -0.58
N LYS A 84 -11.72 -0.37 0.64
CA LYS A 84 -10.93 -0.51 1.86
C LYS A 84 -10.68 -1.99 2.23
N ALA A 85 -11.58 -2.89 1.86
CA ALA A 85 -11.39 -4.33 2.06
C ALA A 85 -10.29 -4.91 1.16
N ASN A 86 -9.91 -4.21 0.07
CA ASN A 86 -8.86 -4.58 -0.88
C ASN A 86 -8.99 -6.03 -1.42
N ILE A 87 -10.23 -6.48 -1.60
CA ILE A 87 -10.54 -7.82 -2.13
C ILE A 87 -10.36 -7.79 -3.64
N LYS A 88 -9.39 -8.58 -4.14
CA LYS A 88 -9.11 -8.67 -5.57
C LYS A 88 -9.96 -9.75 -6.21
N VAL A 89 -10.84 -9.33 -7.11
CA VAL A 89 -11.69 -10.26 -7.86
C VAL A 89 -11.00 -10.65 -9.17
N GLY A 90 -10.55 -11.88 -9.26
CA GLY A 90 -9.97 -12.46 -10.47
C GLY A 90 -10.88 -13.51 -11.13
N LEU A 91 -10.43 -14.07 -12.25
CA LEU A 91 -11.17 -15.11 -12.95
C LEU A 91 -11.14 -16.46 -12.21
N SER A 92 -10.00 -16.76 -11.60
CA SER A 92 -9.74 -18.04 -10.93
C SER A 92 -10.41 -18.18 -9.57
N GLU A 93 -10.66 -17.06 -8.88
CA GLU A 93 -11.29 -17.08 -7.56
C GLU A 93 -12.78 -17.48 -7.67
N THR A 94 -13.21 -18.32 -6.75
CA THR A 94 -14.62 -18.68 -6.62
C THR A 94 -15.36 -17.62 -5.81
N ILE A 95 -16.66 -17.43 -6.08
CA ILE A 95 -17.52 -16.53 -5.30
C ILE A 95 -17.51 -16.92 -3.80
N LYS A 96 -17.44 -18.22 -3.50
CA LYS A 96 -17.34 -18.70 -2.13
C LYS A 96 -16.08 -18.20 -1.44
N SER A 97 -14.91 -18.35 -2.08
CA SER A 97 -13.64 -17.88 -1.52
C SER A 97 -13.60 -16.34 -1.36
N LEU A 98 -14.22 -15.60 -2.29
CA LEU A 98 -14.33 -14.16 -2.18
C LEU A 98 -15.24 -13.74 -1.03
N LYS A 99 -16.35 -14.44 -0.80
CA LYS A 99 -17.22 -14.21 0.37
C LYS A 99 -16.51 -14.54 1.68
N GLU A 100 -15.72 -15.60 1.73
CA GLU A 100 -14.88 -15.92 2.90
C GLU A 100 -13.85 -14.82 3.19
N GLN A 101 -13.31 -14.16 2.17
CA GLN A 101 -12.42 -13.00 2.35
C GLN A 101 -13.19 -11.80 2.93
N VAL A 102 -14.43 -11.57 2.49
CA VAL A 102 -15.31 -10.54 3.07
C VAL A 102 -15.57 -10.84 4.54
N ASP A 103 -15.96 -12.07 4.88
CA ASP A 103 -16.25 -12.49 6.26
C ASP A 103 -15.02 -12.29 7.16
N ASN A 104 -13.85 -12.75 6.73
CA ASN A 104 -12.60 -12.57 7.46
C ASN A 104 -12.23 -11.11 7.68
N PHE A 105 -12.45 -10.25 6.68
CA PHE A 105 -12.20 -8.82 6.80
C PHE A 105 -13.15 -8.18 7.84
N ILE A 106 -14.43 -8.46 7.75
CA ILE A 106 -15.43 -7.91 8.67
C ILE A 106 -15.21 -8.41 10.10
N ASP A 107 -14.91 -9.68 10.28
CA ASP A 107 -14.57 -10.25 11.59
C ASP A 107 -13.29 -9.64 12.18
N SER A 108 -12.33 -9.30 11.36
CA SER A 108 -11.13 -8.58 11.79
C SER A 108 -11.48 -7.18 12.30
N VAL A 109 -12.30 -6.43 11.55
CA VAL A 109 -12.75 -5.10 11.96
C VAL A 109 -13.58 -5.15 13.25
N ASP A 110 -14.46 -6.13 13.40
CA ASP A 110 -15.23 -6.32 14.65
C ASP A 110 -14.31 -6.54 15.85
N LYS A 111 -13.31 -7.43 15.73
CA LYS A 111 -12.32 -7.67 16.78
C LYS A 111 -11.51 -6.44 17.12
N ASP A 112 -11.16 -5.64 16.11
CA ASP A 112 -10.47 -4.37 16.32
C ASP A 112 -11.35 -3.39 17.09
N ILE A 113 -12.63 -3.28 16.74
CA ILE A 113 -13.60 -2.43 17.46
C ILE A 113 -13.76 -2.90 18.90
N ASP A 114 -13.95 -4.21 19.13
CA ASP A 114 -14.03 -4.77 20.48
C ASP A 114 -12.79 -4.45 21.31
N THR A 115 -11.60 -4.55 20.69
CA THR A 115 -10.33 -4.20 21.33
C THR A 115 -10.27 -2.71 21.66
N ILE A 116 -10.77 -1.83 20.80
CA ILE A 116 -10.82 -0.39 21.01
C ILE A 116 -11.75 -0.04 22.18
N LEU A 117 -12.91 -0.69 22.25
CA LEU A 117 -13.90 -0.44 23.30
C LEU A 117 -13.39 -0.81 24.71
N LEU A 118 -12.37 -1.66 24.81
CA LEU A 118 -11.70 -1.99 26.06
C LEU A 118 -10.61 -0.95 26.46
N GLN A 119 -10.25 -0.02 25.57
CA GLN A 119 -9.20 0.94 25.80
C GLN A 119 -9.72 2.20 26.54
N LYS A 120 -8.83 2.82 27.31
CA LYS A 120 -9.03 4.19 27.78
C LYS A 120 -9.08 5.12 26.54
N HIS A 121 -10.02 6.05 26.49
CA HIS A 121 -10.22 6.98 25.36
C HIS A 121 -10.76 6.31 24.07
N ASP A 122 -11.54 5.25 24.22
CA ASP A 122 -12.19 4.45 23.16
C ASP A 122 -12.78 5.31 22.02
N LYS A 123 -13.50 6.39 22.36
CA LYS A 123 -14.15 7.27 21.36
C LYS A 123 -13.14 7.99 20.44
N ARG A 124 -12.01 8.46 21.00
CA ARG A 124 -10.96 9.11 20.19
C ARG A 124 -10.24 8.12 19.30
N ILE A 125 -9.92 6.95 19.85
CA ILE A 125 -9.27 5.86 19.13
C ILE A 125 -10.18 5.36 18.01
N LEU A 126 -11.47 5.14 18.28
CA LEU A 126 -12.45 4.68 17.29
C LEU A 126 -12.63 5.70 16.15
N ALA A 127 -12.68 6.99 16.46
CA ALA A 127 -12.80 8.04 15.45
C ALA A 127 -11.60 8.07 14.49
N ARG A 128 -10.40 7.73 14.96
CA ARG A 128 -9.18 7.62 14.16
C ARG A 128 -9.16 6.31 13.38
N TYR A 129 -9.48 5.19 14.03
CA TYR A 129 -9.56 3.88 13.41
C TYR A 129 -10.51 3.83 12.20
N LYS A 130 -11.68 4.45 12.30
CA LYS A 130 -12.64 4.54 11.19
C LYS A 130 -12.04 5.17 9.92
N LYS A 131 -11.02 6.00 10.05
CA LYS A 131 -10.33 6.64 8.91
C LYS A 131 -9.20 5.78 8.35
N THR A 132 -8.44 5.13 9.23
CA THR A 132 -7.17 4.46 8.87
C THR A 132 -7.28 2.95 8.74
N LEU A 133 -8.20 2.33 9.47
CA LEU A 133 -8.31 0.87 9.68
C LEU A 133 -7.01 0.26 10.25
N ASP A 134 -6.20 1.07 10.93
CA ASP A 134 -4.99 0.66 11.62
C ASP A 134 -5.21 0.77 13.13
N LEU A 135 -5.44 -0.36 13.77
CA LEU A 135 -5.68 -0.46 15.22
C LEU A 135 -4.49 0.07 16.02
N ARG A 136 -3.29 -0.43 15.72
CA ARG A 136 -2.10 -0.08 16.48
C ARG A 136 -1.75 1.40 16.33
N GLY A 137 -1.72 1.90 15.10
CA GLY A 137 -1.43 3.31 14.83
C GLY A 137 -2.47 4.25 15.44
N SER A 138 -3.75 3.85 15.46
CA SER A 138 -4.83 4.63 16.07
C SER A 138 -4.68 4.73 17.59
N ILE A 139 -4.33 3.64 18.27
CA ILE A 139 -4.08 3.62 19.72
C ILE A 139 -2.85 4.46 20.06
N SER A 140 -1.71 4.20 19.42
CA SER A 140 -0.44 4.90 19.66
C SER A 140 -0.59 6.42 19.52
N SER A 141 -1.14 6.84 18.38
CA SER A 141 -1.28 8.28 18.10
C SER A 141 -2.22 8.99 19.07
N VAL A 142 -3.29 8.33 19.53
CA VAL A 142 -4.18 8.97 20.51
C VAL A 142 -3.53 9.06 21.89
N LEU A 143 -2.75 8.07 22.29
CA LEU A 143 -2.00 8.13 23.55
C LEU A 143 -0.94 9.22 23.52
N GLU A 144 -0.18 9.33 22.43
CA GLU A 144 0.80 10.41 22.23
C GLU A 144 0.15 11.81 22.28
N GLU A 145 -1.03 11.98 21.64
CA GLU A 145 -1.80 13.23 21.70
C GLU A 145 -2.20 13.58 23.14
N ILE A 146 -2.64 12.59 23.93
CA ILE A 146 -3.06 12.81 25.32
C ILE A 146 -1.85 13.15 26.20
N GLU A 147 -0.74 12.44 26.06
CA GLU A 147 0.50 12.76 26.80
C GLU A 147 0.98 14.19 26.49
N MET A 148 0.88 14.62 25.23
CA MET A 148 1.18 16.01 24.86
C MET A 148 0.21 17.01 25.53
N GLU A 149 -1.12 16.73 25.48
CA GLU A 149 -2.14 17.57 26.11
C GLU A 149 -1.90 17.70 27.62
N GLU A 150 -1.61 16.60 28.32
CA GLU A 150 -1.30 16.59 29.76
C GLU A 150 -0.01 17.35 30.05
N SER A 151 1.03 17.22 29.24
CA SER A 151 2.29 17.92 29.40
C SER A 151 2.17 19.43 29.18
N MET A 152 1.28 19.87 28.30
CA MET A 152 1.00 21.29 28.06
C MET A 152 0.17 21.89 29.20
N SER A 153 -0.85 21.17 29.65
CA SER A 153 -1.69 21.63 30.80
C SER A 153 -0.87 21.75 32.09
N ALA A 154 0.08 20.85 32.32
CA ALA A 154 0.98 20.91 33.48
C ALA A 154 1.94 22.11 33.43
N LYS A 155 2.16 22.70 32.27
CA LYS A 155 2.98 23.92 32.11
C LYS A 155 2.19 25.22 32.36
N GLU A 156 0.86 25.19 32.20
CA GLU A 156 -0.01 26.36 32.39
C GLU A 156 -0.44 26.56 33.84
N GLU A 157 -0.33 25.56 34.72
CA GLU A 157 -0.73 25.65 36.14
C GLU A 157 0.37 26.11 37.10
N LYS A 158 1.45 26.76 36.63
CA LYS A 158 2.37 27.44 37.55
C LYS A 158 1.92 28.88 37.77
N PRO A 159 1.40 29.22 38.95
CA PRO A 159 1.04 30.60 39.26
C PRO A 159 2.30 31.48 39.21
N ALA A 160 2.17 32.62 38.55
CA ALA A 160 3.19 33.65 38.53
C ALA A 160 3.46 34.11 39.95
N HIS A 161 4.54 33.65 40.56
CA HIS A 161 5.04 34.22 41.80
C HIS A 161 5.98 35.35 41.42
N GLU A 162 5.59 36.56 41.80
CA GLU A 162 6.38 37.80 41.67
C GLU A 162 7.78 37.60 42.22
N LEU A 163 8.79 37.67 41.36
CA LEU A 163 10.19 37.79 41.80
C LEU A 163 10.51 39.24 42.08
N LYS A 164 10.55 39.59 43.36
CA LYS A 164 11.29 40.77 43.84
C LYS A 164 12.78 40.53 43.61
N ILE A 165 13.37 41.35 42.76
CA ILE A 165 14.81 41.35 42.48
C ILE A 165 15.50 42.15 43.59
N GLU A 166 16.28 41.50 44.44
CA GLU A 166 17.37 42.12 45.21
C GLU A 166 18.71 41.64 44.65
N PRO A 167 19.71 42.53 44.51
CA PRO A 167 20.98 42.16 43.88
C PRO A 167 21.92 41.52 44.91
N GLN A 168 22.25 40.24 44.72
CA GLN A 168 23.35 39.61 45.47
C GLN A 168 24.44 39.04 44.56
N GLN A 169 25.62 39.33 45.00
CA GLN A 169 26.95 39.11 44.50
C GLN A 169 27.26 37.72 43.94
N VAL A 170 28.00 37.75 42.84
CA VAL A 170 28.68 36.61 42.21
C VAL A 170 29.60 35.91 43.21
N LYS A 171 29.30 34.65 43.54
CA LYS A 171 30.26 33.67 44.03
C LYS A 171 30.23 32.48 43.09
N SER A 172 31.38 32.16 42.55
CA SER A 172 31.67 30.99 41.74
C SER A 172 31.34 29.72 42.50
N GLU A 173 30.35 28.95 42.02
CA GLU A 173 30.08 27.60 42.53
C GLU A 173 30.51 26.55 41.51
N VAL A 174 31.17 25.58 42.07
CA VAL A 174 31.66 24.34 41.44
C VAL A 174 30.50 23.61 40.77
N ILE A 175 30.69 23.20 39.54
CA ILE A 175 29.75 22.33 38.79
C ILE A 175 29.74 20.97 39.48
N GLU A 176 28.75 20.69 40.31
CA GLU A 176 28.44 19.29 40.73
C GLU A 176 27.83 18.56 39.53
N GLU A 177 28.48 17.49 39.13
CA GLU A 177 27.96 16.58 38.12
C GLU A 177 26.71 15.88 38.65
N GLU A 178 25.55 16.18 38.07
CA GLU A 178 24.28 15.60 38.45
C GLU A 178 24.18 14.19 37.85
N TYR A 179 24.30 13.16 38.67
CA TYR A 179 24.16 11.75 38.23
C TYR A 179 22.69 11.35 38.17
N LEU A 180 22.20 11.05 36.97
CA LEU A 180 20.88 10.50 36.74
C LEU A 180 20.90 8.99 36.77
N THR A 181 20.13 8.37 37.66
CA THR A 181 19.94 6.91 37.68
C THR A 181 18.72 6.54 36.82
N VAL A 182 18.95 5.79 35.76
CA VAL A 182 17.88 5.30 34.88
C VAL A 182 17.69 3.80 35.11
N THR A 183 16.47 3.39 35.46
CA THR A 183 16.10 1.99 35.59
C THR A 183 15.23 1.60 34.38
N PHE A 184 15.61 0.54 33.67
CA PHE A 184 14.83 0.01 32.57
C PHE A 184 14.65 -1.52 32.71
N THR A 185 13.52 -2.02 32.24
CA THR A 185 13.18 -3.44 32.24
C THR A 185 13.28 -4.01 30.84
N VAL A 186 14.06 -5.04 30.65
CA VAL A 186 14.22 -5.73 29.35
C VAL A 186 13.60 -7.11 29.44
N THR A 187 12.71 -7.43 28.49
CA THR A 187 12.15 -8.77 28.30
C THR A 187 12.71 -9.38 27.01
N ALA A 188 13.52 -10.44 27.14
CA ALA A 188 14.14 -11.11 26.01
C ALA A 188 14.32 -12.61 26.33
N ARG A 189 14.80 -13.39 25.36
CA ARG A 189 15.16 -14.80 25.59
C ARG A 189 16.32 -14.90 26.58
N LYS A 190 16.34 -15.96 27.38
CA LYS A 190 17.39 -16.18 28.43
C LYS A 190 18.81 -16.02 27.90
N GLN A 191 19.10 -16.48 26.69
CA GLN A 191 20.43 -16.38 26.05
C GLN A 191 20.79 -14.92 25.72
N ASP A 192 19.83 -14.13 25.24
CA ASP A 192 20.05 -12.73 24.88
C ASP A 192 20.27 -11.86 26.14
N LEU A 193 19.59 -12.19 27.25
CA LEU A 193 19.76 -11.50 28.53
C LEU A 193 21.16 -11.77 29.14
N ILE A 194 21.73 -12.97 28.93
CA ILE A 194 23.09 -13.29 29.37
C ILE A 194 24.11 -12.46 28.57
N LEU A 195 23.92 -12.33 27.26
CA LEU A 195 24.78 -11.49 26.40
C LEU A 195 24.71 -10.01 26.78
N LEU A 196 23.49 -9.49 26.99
CA LEU A 196 23.31 -8.12 27.43
C LEU A 196 24.00 -7.83 28.76
N ARG A 197 23.91 -8.76 29.72
CA ARG A 197 24.56 -8.62 31.02
C ARG A 197 26.10 -8.61 30.90
N SER A 198 26.70 -9.41 30.02
CA SER A 198 28.13 -9.40 29.80
C SER A 198 28.63 -8.10 29.17
N PHE A 199 27.84 -7.54 28.25
CA PHE A 199 28.13 -6.25 27.60
C PHE A 199 28.06 -5.05 28.55
N MET A 200 27.20 -5.10 29.57
CA MET A 200 27.06 -4.02 30.56
C MET A 200 28.09 -4.09 31.71
N GLN A 201 28.93 -5.12 31.75
CA GLN A 201 29.96 -5.30 32.78
C GLN A 201 31.37 -4.95 32.28
N GLU A 202 31.52 -4.62 30.98
CA GLU A 202 32.75 -4.03 30.42
C GLU A 202 32.70 -2.50 30.52
#